data_16dc5674aacaeffde15e5dda466a3b54
#
_entry.id   16dc5674aacaeffde15e5dda466a3b54
#
_cell.length_a   1.000
_cell.length_b   1.000
_cell.length_c   1.000
_cell.angle_alpha   90.00
_cell.angle_beta   90.00
_cell.angle_gamma   90.00
#
_symmetry.space_group_name_H-M   'P 1'
#
loop_
_entity.id
_entity.type
_entity.pdbx_description
1 polymer ?
#
loop_
_entity_poly.entity_id
_entity_poly.type
_entity_poly.pdbx_seq_one_letter_code
_entity_poly.pdbx_strand_id
1 'polypeptide(L)'
;MRKGAFAACLLISSGALCAAAEAQTCAAPEFLNTMVMEPVAGSDLMTVPVTVNGKQKKFLISTSEPITMVSQAMVRDLGLPETTYMAGARELNVRGSHSADDARTRVRVAELGLGTQKGSGLQFLVSDDRELGNAKPYDGLLSSDLFSNYDVDLDFGARRLNYFGPNHCPGNVVYWSQRPIAVIPITLMGSKINVPVTIDGQKINAVIDTGATRTSMRRDIAELTFGLKADTPSMMPAGDLRDGHGATVYSHAFQLLSLEGVDVKNPTILIQTNAMVRNRDSGMSLESRAQRTEPRPPDLTIGMDLLHQLHVYIASGEKKLYVTAAGTGETEVFKAVVAPAGR
;
A
#
# COMPACT_ATOMS: atom_id res chain seq x y z
N MET A 1 -81.06 51.11 10.28
CA MET A 1 -79.62 51.45 10.45
C MET A 1 -78.90 50.25 11.00
N ARG A 2 -78.29 49.40 10.17
CA ARG A 2 -77.40 48.32 10.57
C ARG A 2 -76.33 48.19 9.54
N LYS A 3 -75.10 48.46 9.92
CA LYS A 3 -73.92 48.34 9.10
C LYS A 3 -73.44 46.88 9.07
N GLY A 4 -73.42 46.27 7.92
CA GLY A 4 -72.79 44.95 7.72
C GLY A 4 -71.38 45.11 7.39
N ALA A 5 -70.50 44.45 8.13
CA ALA A 5 -69.09 44.35 7.83
C ALA A 5 -68.83 43.03 7.04
N PHE A 6 -68.25 43.15 5.85
CA PHE A 6 -67.78 42.05 5.04
C PHE A 6 -66.36 41.71 5.52
N ALA A 7 -66.18 40.51 5.99
CA ALA A 7 -64.83 39.96 6.27
C ALA A 7 -64.34 39.22 5.00
N ALA A 8 -63.24 39.68 4.41
CA ALA A 8 -62.56 39.00 3.31
C ALA A 8 -61.59 37.96 3.88
N CYS A 9 -61.85 36.68 3.65
CA CYS A 9 -60.91 35.61 3.91
C CYS A 9 -59.86 35.55 2.78
N LEU A 10 -58.61 35.89 3.10
CA LEU A 10 -57.43 35.61 2.26
C LEU A 10 -57.04 34.15 2.43
N LEU A 11 -57.20 33.35 1.39
CA LEU A 11 -56.68 31.99 1.29
C LEU A 11 -55.20 32.10 0.83
N ILE A 12 -54.27 31.86 1.76
CA ILE A 12 -52.86 31.70 1.46
C ILE A 12 -52.63 30.24 1.04
N SER A 13 -52.47 30.00 -0.26
CA SER A 13 -52.06 28.70 -0.78
C SER A 13 -50.55 28.53 -0.58
N SER A 14 -50.18 27.75 0.44
CA SER A 14 -48.78 27.30 0.64
C SER A 14 -48.41 26.28 -0.43
N GLY A 15 -47.78 26.73 -1.50
CA GLY A 15 -47.15 25.85 -2.48
C GLY A 15 -45.93 25.17 -1.82
N ALA A 16 -46.07 23.90 -1.51
CA ALA A 16 -44.90 23.07 -1.13
C ALA A 16 -44.00 22.86 -2.37
N LEU A 17 -42.90 23.58 -2.44
CA LEU A 17 -41.82 23.23 -3.37
C LEU A 17 -41.23 21.89 -2.91
N CYS A 18 -41.62 20.79 -3.56
CA CYS A 18 -40.86 19.56 -3.54
C CYS A 18 -39.56 19.83 -4.30
N ALA A 19 -38.49 20.12 -3.58
CA ALA A 19 -37.15 20.02 -4.12
C ALA A 19 -36.94 18.53 -4.48
N ALA A 20 -37.04 18.20 -5.75
CA ALA A 20 -36.55 16.91 -6.25
C ALA A 20 -35.03 16.88 -5.94
N ALA A 21 -34.69 16.10 -4.91
CA ALA A 21 -33.30 15.71 -4.72
C ALA A 21 -32.94 14.92 -5.98
N GLU A 22 -32.11 15.52 -6.85
CA GLU A 22 -31.47 14.78 -7.93
C GLU A 22 -30.72 13.66 -7.25
N ALA A 23 -31.21 12.44 -7.39
CA ALA A 23 -30.46 11.25 -7.02
C ALA A 23 -29.18 11.30 -7.89
N GLN A 24 -28.06 11.66 -7.26
CA GLN A 24 -26.76 11.53 -7.92
C GLN A 24 -26.68 10.08 -8.38
N THR A 25 -26.79 9.89 -9.70
CA THR A 25 -26.59 8.58 -10.32
C THR A 25 -25.12 8.24 -10.16
N CYS A 26 -24.85 7.53 -9.11
CA CYS A 26 -23.54 7.01 -8.79
C CYS A 26 -23.08 6.07 -9.90
N ALA A 27 -21.89 6.27 -10.45
CA ALA A 27 -21.30 5.43 -11.48
C ALA A 27 -20.41 4.31 -10.90
N ALA A 28 -20.24 3.24 -11.66
CA ALA A 28 -19.18 2.27 -11.41
C ALA A 28 -17.78 2.93 -11.63
N PRO A 29 -16.69 2.36 -11.09
CA PRO A 29 -15.35 2.87 -11.35
C PRO A 29 -15.04 2.90 -12.85
N GLU A 30 -14.54 4.02 -13.34
CA GLU A 30 -14.07 4.13 -14.72
C GLU A 30 -12.76 3.37 -14.88
N PHE A 31 -12.73 2.38 -15.77
CA PHE A 31 -11.50 1.67 -16.11
C PHE A 31 -10.60 2.57 -16.95
N LEU A 32 -9.36 2.79 -16.50
CA LEU A 32 -8.41 3.71 -17.13
C LEU A 32 -7.28 2.99 -17.84
N ASN A 33 -6.73 1.92 -17.25
CA ASN A 33 -5.52 1.27 -17.73
C ASN A 33 -5.33 -0.11 -17.15
N THR A 34 -4.61 -0.96 -17.88
CA THR A 34 -4.16 -2.28 -17.38
C THR A 34 -2.73 -2.55 -17.81
N MET A 35 -1.97 -3.21 -16.94
CA MET A 35 -0.63 -3.69 -17.21
C MET A 35 -0.51 -5.17 -16.82
N VAL A 36 0.28 -5.93 -17.60
CA VAL A 36 0.59 -7.32 -17.25
C VAL A 36 1.68 -7.33 -16.19
N MET A 37 1.44 -8.02 -15.09
CA MET A 37 2.45 -8.26 -14.08
C MET A 37 3.29 -9.49 -14.44
N GLU A 38 4.61 -9.36 -14.34
CA GLU A 38 5.58 -10.41 -14.57
C GLU A 38 6.24 -10.82 -13.26
N PRO A 39 6.26 -12.10 -12.89
CA PRO A 39 6.91 -12.54 -11.66
C PRO A 39 8.43 -12.38 -11.75
N VAL A 40 9.04 -11.99 -10.65
CA VAL A 40 10.50 -12.00 -10.49
C VAL A 40 10.95 -13.43 -10.22
N ALA A 41 11.89 -13.92 -11.00
CA ALA A 41 12.39 -15.29 -10.87
C ALA A 41 12.86 -15.61 -9.45
N GLY A 42 12.38 -16.72 -8.90
CA GLY A 42 12.72 -17.18 -7.55
C GLY A 42 12.06 -16.40 -6.41
N SER A 43 11.02 -15.61 -6.70
CA SER A 43 10.27 -14.85 -5.70
C SER A 43 8.83 -14.62 -6.15
N ASP A 44 7.97 -14.24 -5.21
CA ASP A 44 6.58 -13.86 -5.49
C ASP A 44 6.43 -12.37 -5.86
N LEU A 45 7.54 -11.62 -5.92
CA LEU A 45 7.55 -10.21 -6.33
C LEU A 45 7.08 -10.06 -7.78
N MET A 46 6.39 -8.96 -8.07
CA MET A 46 5.83 -8.67 -9.38
C MET A 46 6.40 -7.39 -9.97
N THR A 47 6.78 -7.45 -11.23
CA THR A 47 7.19 -6.29 -12.03
C THR A 47 6.17 -5.98 -13.09
N VAL A 48 6.18 -4.75 -13.58
CA VAL A 48 5.40 -4.31 -14.74
C VAL A 48 6.33 -3.69 -15.79
N PRO A 49 5.98 -3.82 -17.09
CA PRO A 49 6.70 -3.11 -18.14
C PRO A 49 6.37 -1.62 -18.10
N VAL A 50 7.41 -0.79 -18.11
CA VAL A 50 7.32 0.67 -18.12
C VAL A 50 8.16 1.19 -19.29
N THR A 51 7.64 2.15 -20.05
CA THR A 51 8.43 2.78 -21.12
C THR A 51 9.04 4.08 -20.58
N VAL A 52 10.35 4.19 -20.63
CA VAL A 52 11.10 5.38 -20.21
C VAL A 52 11.82 5.96 -21.42
N ASN A 53 11.44 7.16 -21.85
CA ASN A 53 11.97 7.84 -23.04
C ASN A 53 11.99 6.91 -24.27
N GLY A 54 10.91 6.16 -24.49
CA GLY A 54 10.77 5.21 -25.60
C GLY A 54 11.48 3.85 -25.42
N LYS A 55 12.19 3.62 -24.30
CA LYS A 55 12.84 2.35 -23.97
C LYS A 55 12.03 1.57 -22.94
N GLN A 56 11.79 0.28 -23.20
CA GLN A 56 11.09 -0.59 -22.26
C GLN A 56 12.00 -0.98 -21.10
N LYS A 57 11.48 -0.86 -19.89
CA LYS A 57 12.12 -1.15 -18.61
C LYS A 57 11.17 -1.95 -17.72
N LYS A 58 11.71 -2.63 -16.70
CA LYS A 58 10.92 -3.38 -15.73
C LYS A 58 10.94 -2.69 -14.38
N PHE A 59 9.77 -2.41 -13.83
CA PHE A 59 9.63 -1.79 -12.52
C PHE A 59 8.94 -2.74 -11.56
N LEU A 60 9.53 -2.94 -10.38
CA LEU A 60 8.91 -3.64 -9.27
C LEU A 60 7.76 -2.81 -8.70
N ILE A 61 6.61 -3.42 -8.46
CA ILE A 61 5.48 -2.74 -7.82
C ILE A 61 5.75 -2.65 -6.31
N SER A 62 5.71 -1.44 -5.73
CA SER A 62 5.90 -1.22 -4.30
C SER A 62 4.84 -0.30 -3.72
N THR A 63 3.93 -0.85 -2.91
CA THR A 63 2.85 -0.09 -2.26
C THR A 63 3.27 0.62 -0.98
N SER A 64 4.47 0.32 -0.46
CA SER A 64 4.97 0.93 0.79
C SER A 64 5.97 2.06 0.57
N GLU A 65 6.60 2.12 -0.62
CA GLU A 65 7.55 3.17 -0.94
C GLU A 65 6.81 4.46 -1.38
N PRO A 66 7.22 5.63 -0.86
CA PRO A 66 6.51 6.89 -1.14
C PRO A 66 6.82 7.48 -2.51
N ILE A 67 7.98 7.19 -3.08
CA ILE A 67 8.49 7.83 -4.30
C ILE A 67 9.05 6.77 -5.23
N THR A 68 8.69 6.88 -6.50
CA THR A 68 9.24 6.06 -7.58
C THR A 68 10.75 6.26 -7.69
N MET A 69 11.46 5.16 -7.76
CA MET A 69 12.93 5.14 -7.82
C MET A 69 13.40 4.39 -9.06
N VAL A 70 14.59 4.77 -9.53
CA VAL A 70 15.27 4.12 -10.66
C VAL A 70 16.68 3.70 -10.26
N SER A 71 17.15 2.61 -10.84
CA SER A 71 18.51 2.13 -10.58
C SER A 71 19.55 3.02 -11.26
N GLN A 72 20.73 3.14 -10.64
CA GLN A 72 21.86 3.82 -11.25
C GLN A 72 22.27 3.19 -12.59
N ALA A 73 22.07 1.87 -12.74
CA ALA A 73 22.31 1.16 -14.01
C ALA A 73 21.39 1.68 -15.13
N MET A 74 20.09 1.83 -14.85
CA MET A 74 19.13 2.38 -15.80
C MET A 74 19.47 3.84 -16.16
N VAL A 75 19.87 4.65 -15.20
CA VAL A 75 20.28 6.04 -15.42
C VAL A 75 21.43 6.12 -16.42
N ARG A 76 22.47 5.28 -16.24
CA ARG A 76 23.61 5.20 -17.16
C ARG A 76 23.20 4.69 -18.54
N ASP A 77 22.39 3.62 -18.60
CA ASP A 77 21.93 3.01 -19.86
C ASP A 77 21.11 3.98 -20.73
N LEU A 78 20.30 4.82 -20.10
CA LEU A 78 19.43 5.76 -20.79
C LEU A 78 20.03 7.17 -20.91
N GLY A 79 21.21 7.42 -20.30
CA GLY A 79 21.81 8.75 -20.28
C GLY A 79 20.91 9.81 -19.66
N LEU A 80 20.19 9.48 -18.57
CA LEU A 80 19.24 10.40 -17.96
C LEU A 80 19.98 11.56 -17.28
N PRO A 81 19.52 12.81 -17.45
CA PRO A 81 20.14 13.95 -16.80
C PRO A 81 19.93 13.89 -15.28
N GLU A 82 21.02 13.86 -14.56
CA GLU A 82 21.03 13.82 -13.10
C GLU A 82 21.07 15.24 -12.51
N THR A 83 20.33 15.43 -11.41
CA THR A 83 20.39 16.64 -10.60
C THR A 83 20.54 16.21 -9.14
N THR A 84 21.62 16.65 -8.51
CA THR A 84 21.87 16.37 -7.10
C THR A 84 21.30 17.49 -6.23
N TYR A 85 20.47 17.13 -5.28
CA TYR A 85 19.96 18.04 -4.27
C TYR A 85 20.66 17.77 -2.94
N MET A 86 21.28 18.80 -2.39
CA MET A 86 21.79 18.73 -1.01
C MET A 86 20.58 18.83 -0.07
N ALA A 87 20.41 17.85 0.78
CA ALA A 87 19.32 17.78 1.74
C ALA A 87 19.55 18.79 2.89
N GLY A 88 19.45 20.09 2.57
CA GLY A 88 19.50 21.18 3.55
C GLY A 88 18.18 21.92 3.65
N ALA A 89 17.17 21.57 2.90
CA ALA A 89 15.91 22.28 2.86
C ALA A 89 14.74 21.37 3.24
N ARG A 90 13.83 21.94 3.96
CA ARG A 90 12.58 21.46 4.54
C ARG A 90 11.65 20.59 3.69
N GLU A 91 12.00 20.13 2.51
CA GLU A 91 11.02 19.67 1.52
C GLU A 91 10.86 18.15 1.31
N LEU A 92 11.71 17.33 1.88
CA LEU A 92 11.57 15.88 1.67
C LEU A 92 11.65 15.09 2.99
N ASN A 93 10.52 15.02 3.69
CA ASN A 93 10.27 13.96 4.67
C ASN A 93 10.06 12.60 3.96
N VAL A 94 10.98 12.21 3.06
CA VAL A 94 11.07 10.84 2.58
C VAL A 94 11.87 10.07 3.62
N ARG A 95 11.15 9.50 4.57
CA ARG A 95 11.71 8.69 5.63
C ARG A 95 11.84 7.25 5.17
N GLY A 96 13.03 6.89 4.87
CA GLY A 96 13.50 5.53 4.72
C GLY A 96 15.01 5.57 4.66
N SER A 97 15.63 5.28 5.79
CA SER A 97 16.99 4.76 5.95
C SER A 97 18.23 5.54 5.51
N HIS A 98 18.22 6.83 5.28
CA HIS A 98 19.49 7.54 5.04
C HIS A 98 19.62 8.76 5.96
N SER A 99 20.83 9.03 6.42
CA SER A 99 21.16 10.17 7.28
C SER A 99 20.78 11.49 6.58
N ALA A 100 20.45 12.51 7.35
CA ALA A 100 20.04 13.83 6.86
C ALA A 100 21.13 14.53 5.99
N ASP A 101 22.31 13.95 5.91
CA ASP A 101 23.48 14.47 5.19
C ASP A 101 23.67 13.86 3.79
N ASP A 102 22.83 12.87 3.40
CA ASP A 102 23.02 12.24 2.09
C ASP A 102 22.41 13.11 0.97
N ALA A 103 23.26 13.54 0.06
CA ALA A 103 22.85 14.16 -1.20
C ALA A 103 22.00 13.15 -1.99
N ARG A 104 20.77 13.55 -2.35
CA ARG A 104 19.88 12.68 -3.14
C ARG A 104 19.93 13.08 -4.58
N THR A 105 20.27 12.14 -5.43
CA THR A 105 20.25 12.32 -6.87
C THR A 105 18.86 12.05 -7.41
N ARG A 106 18.38 12.96 -8.26
CA ARG A 106 17.16 12.80 -9.04
C ARG A 106 17.50 12.80 -10.52
N VAL A 107 16.70 12.10 -11.28
CA VAL A 107 16.75 12.14 -12.74
C VAL A 107 15.44 12.66 -13.28
N ARG A 108 15.54 13.37 -14.41
CA ARG A 108 14.37 13.82 -15.16
C ARG A 108 14.09 12.84 -16.31
N VAL A 109 12.88 12.31 -16.34
CA VAL A 109 12.35 11.48 -17.42
C VAL A 109 11.45 12.35 -18.29
N ALA A 110 11.77 12.48 -19.57
CA ALA A 110 11.01 13.29 -20.50
C ALA A 110 9.64 12.68 -20.78
N GLU A 111 9.59 11.37 -21.00
CA GLU A 111 8.35 10.62 -21.21
C GLU A 111 8.37 9.32 -20.42
N LEU A 112 7.30 9.05 -19.65
CA LEU A 112 7.01 7.80 -18.99
C LEU A 112 5.73 7.21 -19.57
N GLY A 113 5.77 5.96 -20.01
CA GLY A 113 4.60 5.19 -20.43
C GLY A 113 4.28 4.09 -19.42
N LEU A 114 3.02 4.07 -18.95
CA LEU A 114 2.44 3.04 -18.09
C LEU A 114 1.24 2.44 -18.82
N GLY A 115 1.43 1.31 -19.50
CA GLY A 115 0.39 0.75 -20.37
C GLY A 115 -0.03 1.75 -21.46
N THR A 116 -1.30 2.18 -21.45
CA THR A 116 -1.84 3.18 -22.37
C THR A 116 -1.64 4.62 -21.93
N GLN A 117 -1.30 4.84 -20.66
CA GLN A 117 -1.11 6.18 -20.10
C GLN A 117 0.31 6.69 -20.29
N LYS A 118 0.45 8.01 -20.46
CA LYS A 118 1.74 8.67 -20.60
C LYS A 118 1.83 9.86 -19.66
N GLY A 119 3.00 9.99 -19.03
CA GLY A 119 3.41 11.14 -18.24
C GLY A 119 4.63 11.82 -18.85
N SER A 120 4.82 13.10 -18.63
CA SER A 120 5.95 13.84 -19.13
C SER A 120 6.63 14.69 -18.05
N GLY A 121 7.94 14.86 -18.17
CA GLY A 121 8.71 15.74 -17.29
C GLY A 121 8.80 15.28 -15.85
N LEU A 122 8.63 13.97 -15.58
CA LEU A 122 8.64 13.39 -14.24
C LEU A 122 10.06 13.36 -13.65
N GLN A 123 10.13 13.43 -12.33
CA GLN A 123 11.38 13.32 -11.59
C GLN A 123 11.34 12.09 -10.69
N PHE A 124 12.35 11.24 -10.80
CA PHE A 124 12.50 10.05 -9.98
C PHE A 124 13.76 10.12 -9.12
N LEU A 125 13.74 9.50 -7.97
CA LEU A 125 14.94 9.31 -7.16
C LEU A 125 15.83 8.25 -7.82
N VAL A 126 17.12 8.47 -7.75
CA VAL A 126 18.11 7.43 -8.08
C VAL A 126 18.38 6.64 -6.79
N SER A 127 18.09 5.36 -6.85
CA SER A 127 18.38 4.44 -5.75
C SER A 127 19.87 4.13 -5.73
N ASP A 128 20.43 3.94 -4.54
CA ASP A 128 21.78 3.43 -4.41
C ASP A 128 21.88 1.97 -4.88
N ASP A 129 23.11 1.51 -5.12
CA ASP A 129 23.37 0.14 -5.59
C ASP A 129 23.03 -0.94 -4.55
N ARG A 130 22.71 -0.57 -3.29
CA ARG A 130 22.29 -1.51 -2.24
C ARG A 130 20.82 -1.86 -2.35
N GLU A 131 19.98 -0.88 -2.71
CA GLU A 131 18.55 -1.07 -2.85
C GLU A 131 18.18 -1.66 -4.22
N LEU A 132 18.69 -1.09 -5.30
CA LEU A 132 18.39 -1.46 -6.68
C LEU A 132 19.67 -1.77 -7.49
N GLY A 133 20.68 -2.36 -6.85
CA GLY A 133 21.95 -2.65 -7.49
C GLY A 133 21.85 -3.59 -8.70
N ASN A 134 22.95 -3.68 -9.47
CA ASN A 134 23.03 -4.42 -10.74
C ASN A 134 22.60 -5.91 -10.68
N ALA A 135 22.47 -6.48 -9.47
CA ALA A 135 22.02 -7.85 -9.27
C ALA A 135 20.50 -8.01 -9.25
N LYS A 136 19.71 -6.92 -9.23
CA LYS A 136 18.26 -6.99 -9.22
C LYS A 136 17.71 -7.14 -10.64
N PRO A 137 16.69 -7.99 -10.86
CA PRO A 137 16.14 -8.25 -12.19
C PRO A 137 15.11 -7.18 -12.63
N TYR A 138 15.20 -5.98 -12.09
CA TYR A 138 14.34 -4.85 -12.42
C TYR A 138 15.11 -3.52 -12.37
N ASP A 139 14.62 -2.54 -13.13
CA ASP A 139 15.29 -1.27 -13.38
C ASP A 139 14.86 -0.16 -12.40
N GLY A 140 13.75 -0.35 -11.70
CA GLY A 140 13.20 0.65 -10.78
C GLY A 140 12.09 0.10 -9.89
N LEU A 141 11.57 0.97 -9.01
CA LEU A 141 10.37 0.74 -8.19
C LEU A 141 9.27 1.66 -8.69
N LEU A 142 8.11 1.10 -9.00
CA LEU A 142 6.88 1.82 -9.28
C LEU A 142 6.13 1.99 -7.95
N SER A 143 6.06 3.21 -7.44
CA SER A 143 5.70 3.48 -6.05
C SER A 143 4.40 4.27 -5.91
N SER A 144 3.99 4.53 -4.67
CA SER A 144 2.69 5.12 -4.34
C SER A 144 2.46 6.53 -4.91
N ASP A 145 3.49 7.28 -5.25
CA ASP A 145 3.38 8.58 -5.94
C ASP A 145 2.70 8.48 -7.31
N LEU A 146 2.79 7.31 -7.96
CA LEU A 146 2.12 7.03 -9.23
C LEU A 146 0.78 6.27 -9.06
N PHE A 147 0.43 5.86 -7.83
CA PHE A 147 -0.82 5.17 -7.52
C PHE A 147 -1.85 6.06 -6.82
N SER A 148 -1.41 7.06 -6.06
CA SER A 148 -2.23 7.77 -5.08
C SER A 148 -3.42 8.53 -5.64
N ASN A 149 -3.42 8.83 -6.94
CA ASN A 149 -4.50 9.55 -7.63
C ASN A 149 -5.54 8.62 -8.27
N TYR A 150 -5.39 7.32 -8.10
CA TYR A 150 -6.20 6.30 -8.72
C TYR A 150 -6.72 5.31 -7.67
N ASP A 151 -7.76 4.59 -8.02
CA ASP A 151 -7.99 3.30 -7.41
C ASP A 151 -7.16 2.26 -8.15
N VAL A 152 -6.55 1.37 -7.37
CA VAL A 152 -5.61 0.38 -7.89
C VAL A 152 -6.09 -1.02 -7.59
N ASP A 153 -6.15 -1.83 -8.62
CA ASP A 153 -6.54 -3.22 -8.54
C ASP A 153 -5.36 -4.14 -8.87
N LEU A 154 -4.95 -4.93 -7.90
CA LEU A 154 -3.86 -5.89 -7.95
C LEU A 154 -4.44 -7.30 -8.04
N ASP A 155 -4.72 -7.75 -9.25
CA ASP A 155 -5.13 -9.13 -9.51
C ASP A 155 -3.91 -10.03 -9.71
N PHE A 156 -3.38 -10.58 -8.61
CA PHE A 156 -2.22 -11.46 -8.67
C PHE A 156 -2.53 -12.79 -9.37
N GLY A 157 -3.78 -13.26 -9.33
CA GLY A 157 -4.20 -14.48 -10.00
C GLY A 157 -4.17 -14.36 -11.52
N ALA A 158 -4.76 -13.30 -12.07
CA ALA A 158 -4.71 -12.98 -13.49
C ALA A 158 -3.44 -12.23 -13.90
N ARG A 159 -2.58 -11.87 -12.96
CA ARG A 159 -1.35 -11.06 -13.16
C ARG A 159 -1.65 -9.75 -13.87
N ARG A 160 -2.61 -8.98 -13.31
CA ARG A 160 -3.02 -7.68 -13.83
C ARG A 160 -2.91 -6.62 -12.77
N LEU A 161 -2.31 -5.51 -13.14
CA LEU A 161 -2.36 -4.26 -12.41
C LEU A 161 -3.29 -3.33 -13.18
N ASN A 162 -4.45 -3.04 -12.61
CA ASN A 162 -5.45 -2.20 -13.22
C ASN A 162 -5.56 -0.85 -12.49
N TYR A 163 -5.82 0.21 -13.22
CA TYR A 163 -6.08 1.54 -12.69
C TYR A 163 -7.53 1.93 -12.99
N PHE A 164 -8.17 2.52 -12.00
CA PHE A 164 -9.52 3.03 -12.10
C PHE A 164 -9.59 4.48 -11.62
N GLY A 165 -10.58 5.20 -12.13
CA GLY A 165 -10.92 6.53 -11.65
C GLY A 165 -11.44 6.46 -10.21
N PRO A 166 -11.00 7.37 -9.30
CA PRO A 166 -11.39 7.35 -7.90
C PRO A 166 -12.80 7.90 -7.65
N ASN A 167 -13.45 8.46 -8.68
CA ASN A 167 -14.77 9.09 -8.58
C ASN A 167 -15.88 8.10 -8.94
N HIS A 168 -16.25 7.25 -8.00
CA HIS A 168 -17.30 6.25 -8.15
C HIS A 168 -18.18 6.16 -6.90
N CYS A 169 -19.24 5.35 -6.96
CA CYS A 169 -20.08 5.06 -5.80
C CYS A 169 -19.32 4.25 -4.77
N PRO A 170 -19.32 4.66 -3.50
CA PRO A 170 -18.75 3.87 -2.44
C PRO A 170 -19.31 2.43 -2.41
N GLY A 171 -18.41 1.45 -2.37
CA GLY A 171 -18.74 0.02 -2.34
C GLY A 171 -19.09 -0.61 -3.69
N ASN A 172 -19.22 0.16 -4.76
CA ASN A 172 -19.53 -0.37 -6.10
C ASN A 172 -18.28 -0.61 -6.94
N VAL A 173 -17.25 -1.20 -6.35
CA VAL A 173 -15.93 -1.40 -6.97
C VAL A 173 -15.67 -2.85 -7.36
N VAL A 174 -16.45 -3.80 -6.81
CA VAL A 174 -16.20 -5.23 -6.99
C VAL A 174 -16.85 -5.72 -8.26
N TYR A 175 -16.08 -5.80 -9.32
CA TYR A 175 -16.52 -6.26 -10.64
C TYR A 175 -16.10 -7.70 -10.94
N TRP A 176 -15.16 -8.27 -10.17
CA TRP A 176 -14.54 -9.57 -10.43
C TRP A 176 -15.14 -10.74 -9.67
N SER A 177 -15.97 -10.51 -8.65
CA SER A 177 -16.50 -11.58 -7.80
C SER A 177 -17.97 -11.41 -7.52
N GLN A 178 -18.69 -12.53 -7.58
CA GLN A 178 -20.09 -12.66 -7.09
C GLN A 178 -20.13 -13.29 -5.69
N ARG A 179 -18.97 -13.67 -5.14
CA ARG A 179 -18.84 -14.22 -3.78
C ARG A 179 -18.62 -13.11 -2.77
N PRO A 180 -18.88 -13.38 -1.49
CA PRO A 180 -18.56 -12.46 -0.42
C PRO A 180 -17.08 -12.05 -0.45
N ILE A 181 -16.83 -10.80 -0.15
CA ILE A 181 -15.51 -10.16 -0.16
C ILE A 181 -15.19 -9.62 1.22
N ALA A 182 -13.92 -9.56 1.56
CA ALA A 182 -13.48 -8.81 2.72
C ALA A 182 -13.40 -7.32 2.38
N VAL A 183 -13.94 -6.48 3.25
CA VAL A 183 -13.86 -5.02 3.13
C VAL A 183 -13.12 -4.49 4.35
N ILE A 184 -11.88 -4.06 4.14
CA ILE A 184 -10.94 -3.72 5.19
C ILE A 184 -10.76 -2.20 5.23
N PRO A 185 -11.02 -1.52 6.36
CA PRO A 185 -10.71 -0.10 6.48
C PRO A 185 -9.20 0.12 6.45
N ILE A 186 -8.75 1.15 5.72
CA ILE A 186 -7.35 1.51 5.67
C ILE A 186 -7.09 2.87 6.31
N THR A 187 -5.88 3.02 6.84
CA THR A 187 -5.34 4.31 7.26
C THR A 187 -4.06 4.57 6.48
N LEU A 188 -3.99 5.73 5.83
CA LEU A 188 -2.77 6.13 5.14
C LEU A 188 -1.82 6.83 6.13
N MET A 189 -0.63 6.28 6.30
CA MET A 189 0.45 6.89 7.07
C MET A 189 1.58 7.27 6.11
N GLY A 190 1.55 8.52 5.63
CA GLY A 190 2.29 8.90 4.44
C GLY A 190 1.75 8.14 3.23
N SER A 191 2.61 7.40 2.56
CA SER A 191 2.24 6.52 1.43
C SER A 191 1.84 5.11 1.83
N LYS A 192 2.05 4.72 3.09
CA LYS A 192 1.85 3.34 3.54
C LYS A 192 0.39 3.05 3.83
N ILE A 193 -0.10 1.95 3.29
CA ILE A 193 -1.45 1.44 3.51
C ILE A 193 -1.45 0.59 4.77
N ASN A 194 -2.00 1.14 5.86
CA ASN A 194 -2.13 0.44 7.12
C ASN A 194 -3.51 -0.19 7.25
N VAL A 195 -3.52 -1.44 7.69
CA VAL A 195 -4.72 -2.24 7.90
C VAL A 195 -4.73 -2.86 9.31
N PRO A 196 -5.88 -2.95 9.96
CA PRO A 196 -6.01 -3.75 11.17
C PRO A 196 -5.95 -5.24 10.81
N VAL A 197 -5.21 -6.02 11.58
CA VAL A 197 -5.14 -7.48 11.44
C VAL A 197 -5.25 -8.14 12.80
N THR A 198 -5.70 -9.38 12.82
CA THR A 198 -5.69 -10.21 14.01
C THR A 198 -4.76 -11.42 13.78
N ILE A 199 -3.80 -11.64 14.67
CA ILE A 199 -2.93 -12.82 14.66
C ILE A 199 -3.13 -13.58 15.96
N ASP A 200 -3.53 -14.84 15.89
CA ASP A 200 -3.81 -15.69 17.04
C ASP A 200 -4.65 -14.99 18.11
N GLY A 201 -5.68 -14.24 17.68
CA GLY A 201 -6.58 -13.48 18.54
C GLY A 201 -6.07 -12.11 19.00
N GLN A 202 -4.84 -11.74 18.72
CA GLN A 202 -4.27 -10.43 19.06
C GLN A 202 -4.41 -9.43 17.90
N LYS A 203 -4.98 -8.25 18.19
CA LYS A 203 -5.12 -7.16 17.20
C LYS A 203 -3.83 -6.36 17.13
N ILE A 204 -3.31 -6.21 15.91
CA ILE A 204 -2.13 -5.40 15.59
C ILE A 204 -2.34 -4.62 14.29
N ASN A 205 -1.45 -3.69 13.98
CA ASN A 205 -1.48 -2.93 12.72
C ASN A 205 -0.46 -3.47 11.75
N ALA A 206 -0.88 -3.69 10.50
CA ALA A 206 -0.04 -4.14 9.42
C ALA A 206 0.07 -3.10 8.31
N VAL A 207 1.16 -3.13 7.56
CA VAL A 207 1.34 -2.43 6.28
C VAL A 207 1.28 -3.46 5.16
N ILE A 208 0.56 -3.12 4.09
CA ILE A 208 0.57 -3.87 2.84
C ILE A 208 1.79 -3.44 2.02
N ASP A 209 2.68 -4.38 1.73
CA ASP A 209 3.92 -4.09 1.01
C ASP A 209 4.21 -5.11 -0.11
N THR A 210 3.88 -4.74 -1.33
CA THR A 210 4.16 -5.55 -2.52
C THR A 210 5.65 -5.54 -2.93
N GLY A 211 6.46 -4.68 -2.33
CA GLY A 211 7.92 -4.67 -2.48
C GLY A 211 8.65 -5.61 -1.51
N ALA A 212 7.96 -6.12 -0.48
CA ALA A 212 8.51 -7.06 0.47
C ALA A 212 8.27 -8.50 0.01
N THR A 213 9.34 -9.31 -0.09
CA THR A 213 9.23 -10.73 -0.46
C THR A 213 8.52 -11.55 0.60
N ARG A 214 8.74 -11.25 1.88
CA ARG A 214 8.26 -12.03 3.02
C ARG A 214 7.53 -11.17 4.03
N THR A 215 6.50 -11.73 4.60
CA THR A 215 5.79 -11.15 5.75
C THR A 215 6.70 -11.15 6.96
N SER A 216 6.77 -10.00 7.64
CA SER A 216 7.66 -9.81 8.79
C SER A 216 7.03 -8.99 9.90
N MET A 217 7.35 -9.35 11.14
CA MET A 217 6.92 -8.71 12.37
C MET A 217 8.12 -8.12 13.09
N ARG A 218 7.92 -6.98 13.73
CA ARG A 218 8.94 -6.39 14.60
C ARG A 218 9.14 -7.27 15.84
N ARG A 219 10.38 -7.38 16.29
CA ARG A 219 10.73 -8.19 17.47
C ARG A 219 10.06 -7.72 18.75
N ASP A 220 9.97 -6.40 18.98
CA ASP A 220 9.29 -5.88 20.17
C ASP A 220 7.80 -6.26 20.23
N ILE A 221 7.13 -6.33 19.08
CA ILE A 221 5.75 -6.79 18.99
C ILE A 221 5.66 -8.29 19.25
N ALA A 222 6.58 -9.09 18.67
CA ALA A 222 6.64 -10.52 18.94
C ALA A 222 6.85 -10.81 20.45
N GLU A 223 7.73 -10.07 21.10
CA GLU A 223 8.02 -10.23 22.52
C GLU A 223 6.87 -9.73 23.42
N LEU A 224 6.37 -8.51 23.17
CA LEU A 224 5.40 -7.85 24.06
C LEU A 224 3.98 -8.37 23.89
N THR A 225 3.59 -8.70 22.65
CA THR A 225 2.21 -9.11 22.35
C THR A 225 2.03 -10.63 22.38
N PHE A 226 3.04 -11.38 21.93
CA PHE A 226 2.96 -12.83 21.77
C PHE A 226 3.89 -13.61 22.72
N GLY A 227 4.72 -12.93 23.51
CA GLY A 227 5.67 -13.56 24.42
C GLY A 227 6.82 -14.29 23.73
N LEU A 228 7.05 -14.03 22.45
CA LEU A 228 8.03 -14.72 21.62
C LEU A 228 9.42 -14.07 21.77
N LYS A 229 10.26 -14.68 22.60
CA LYS A 229 11.66 -14.28 22.79
C LYS A 229 12.57 -15.14 21.92
N ALA A 230 13.83 -14.71 21.75
CA ALA A 230 14.80 -15.43 20.94
C ALA A 230 15.09 -16.87 21.43
N ASP A 231 14.92 -17.13 22.73
CA ASP A 231 15.06 -18.44 23.38
C ASP A 231 13.76 -19.26 23.41
N THR A 232 12.66 -18.73 22.92
CA THR A 232 11.38 -19.46 22.81
C THR A 232 11.54 -20.63 21.83
N PRO A 233 11.19 -21.88 22.20
CA PRO A 233 11.44 -23.08 21.38
C PRO A 233 10.81 -23.02 19.98
N SER A 234 9.73 -22.28 19.79
CA SER A 234 9.05 -22.09 18.48
C SER A 234 9.68 -21.01 17.62
N MET A 235 10.66 -20.26 18.14
CA MET A 235 11.42 -19.26 17.39
C MET A 235 12.60 -19.93 16.70
N MET A 236 12.49 -20.13 15.40
CA MET A 236 13.53 -20.78 14.60
C MET A 236 14.39 -19.74 13.87
N PRO A 237 15.72 -19.83 13.88
CA PRO A 237 16.54 -19.01 13.00
C PRO A 237 16.11 -19.21 11.56
N ALA A 238 15.93 -18.11 10.81
CA ALA A 238 15.53 -18.14 9.42
C ALA A 238 16.74 -18.38 8.50
N GLY A 239 17.41 -19.50 8.68
CA GLY A 239 18.65 -19.84 7.99
C GLY A 239 19.73 -18.80 8.25
N ASP A 240 20.46 -18.41 7.20
CA ASP A 240 21.52 -17.41 7.24
C ASP A 240 21.01 -15.96 7.09
N LEU A 241 19.68 -15.75 7.12
CA LEU A 241 19.14 -14.39 7.01
C LEU A 241 19.64 -13.51 8.15
N ARG A 242 20.09 -12.34 7.78
CA ARG A 242 20.46 -11.28 8.73
C ARG A 242 19.67 -10.03 8.38
N ASP A 243 19.29 -9.27 9.41
CA ASP A 243 18.71 -7.96 9.19
C ASP A 243 19.78 -6.96 8.70
N GLY A 244 19.35 -5.74 8.36
CA GLY A 244 20.23 -4.68 7.88
C GLY A 244 21.39 -4.30 8.82
N HIS A 245 21.42 -4.86 10.05
CA HIS A 245 22.46 -4.65 11.07
C HIS A 245 23.21 -5.93 11.44
N GLY A 246 23.02 -7.01 10.66
CA GLY A 246 23.70 -8.27 10.85
C GLY A 246 23.14 -9.15 11.96
N ALA A 247 22.04 -8.77 12.60
CA ALA A 247 21.39 -9.60 13.61
C ALA A 247 20.61 -10.77 13.00
N THR A 248 20.55 -11.90 13.71
CA THR A 248 19.79 -13.07 13.26
C THR A 248 18.31 -12.75 13.13
N VAL A 249 17.75 -13.06 11.98
CA VAL A 249 16.31 -13.06 11.74
C VAL A 249 15.76 -14.40 12.17
N TYR A 250 14.65 -14.39 12.89
CA TYR A 250 13.93 -15.59 13.29
C TYR A 250 12.66 -15.74 12.47
N SER A 251 12.07 -16.92 12.51
CA SER A 251 10.74 -17.20 12.00
C SER A 251 9.89 -17.88 13.06
N HIS A 252 8.58 -17.61 13.01
CA HIS A 252 7.61 -18.28 13.86
C HIS A 252 6.37 -18.62 13.05
N ALA A 253 5.82 -19.83 13.24
CA ALA A 253 4.56 -20.26 12.65
C ALA A 253 3.42 -19.91 13.60
N PHE A 254 2.58 -18.94 13.20
CA PHE A 254 1.34 -18.61 13.89
C PHE A 254 0.22 -19.53 13.41
N GLN A 255 -0.88 -19.60 14.16
CA GLN A 255 -2.02 -20.47 13.80
C GLN A 255 -2.92 -19.80 12.77
N LEU A 256 -3.20 -18.51 12.96
CA LEU A 256 -4.17 -17.78 12.15
C LEU A 256 -3.79 -16.30 12.02
N LEU A 257 -3.76 -15.81 10.79
CA LEU A 257 -3.80 -14.37 10.48
C LEU A 257 -5.12 -14.05 9.83
N SER A 258 -5.89 -13.13 10.38
CA SER A 258 -7.19 -12.72 9.87
C SER A 258 -7.18 -11.25 9.44
N LEU A 259 -7.70 -10.99 8.25
CA LEU A 259 -7.89 -9.70 7.60
C LEU A 259 -9.39 -9.46 7.37
N GLU A 260 -10.13 -9.06 8.41
CA GLU A 260 -11.57 -8.70 8.32
C GLU A 260 -12.41 -9.66 7.45
N GLY A 261 -12.19 -10.99 7.58
CA GLY A 261 -12.93 -12.04 6.87
C GLY A 261 -12.13 -12.82 5.83
N VAL A 262 -10.86 -12.49 5.63
CA VAL A 262 -9.89 -13.34 4.92
C VAL A 262 -8.94 -13.95 5.94
N ASP A 263 -8.91 -15.26 6.03
CA ASP A 263 -8.12 -16.02 6.99
C ASP A 263 -6.98 -16.76 6.33
N VAL A 264 -5.76 -16.51 6.81
CA VAL A 264 -4.56 -17.25 6.42
C VAL A 264 -4.19 -18.20 7.56
N LYS A 265 -4.22 -19.50 7.28
CA LYS A 265 -3.88 -20.54 8.25
C LYS A 265 -2.39 -20.83 8.25
N ASN A 266 -1.84 -21.03 9.43
CA ASN A 266 -0.44 -21.39 9.66
C ASN A 266 0.58 -20.48 8.94
N PRO A 267 0.42 -19.14 9.00
CA PRO A 267 1.38 -18.26 8.35
C PRO A 267 2.73 -18.35 9.07
N THR A 268 3.81 -18.49 8.33
CA THR A 268 5.17 -18.39 8.87
C THR A 268 5.67 -16.96 8.70
N ILE A 269 5.85 -16.26 9.80
CA ILE A 269 6.21 -14.83 9.80
C ILE A 269 7.66 -14.67 10.28
N LEU A 270 8.43 -13.83 9.55
CA LEU A 270 9.78 -13.47 9.96
C LEU A 270 9.73 -12.49 11.12
N ILE A 271 10.58 -12.70 12.12
CA ILE A 271 10.74 -11.80 13.26
C ILE A 271 12.06 -11.06 13.12
N GLN A 272 11.96 -9.75 12.82
CA GLN A 272 13.11 -8.90 12.55
C GLN A 272 13.42 -8.00 13.74
N THR A 273 14.70 -7.64 13.91
CA THR A 273 15.11 -6.74 14.99
C THR A 273 14.60 -5.32 14.77
N ASN A 274 14.45 -4.58 15.87
CA ASN A 274 14.04 -3.17 15.87
C ASN A 274 15.21 -2.22 15.58
N ALA A 275 16.27 -2.68 14.99
CA ALA A 275 17.52 -1.90 14.84
C ALA A 275 17.33 -0.56 14.13
N MET A 276 16.33 -0.46 13.24
CA MET A 276 15.95 0.81 12.63
C MET A 276 15.38 1.85 13.61
N VAL A 277 14.86 1.43 14.76
CA VAL A 277 14.32 2.34 15.78
C VAL A 277 15.41 2.88 16.71
N ARG A 278 16.46 2.09 16.97
CA ARG A 278 17.52 2.45 17.93
C ARG A 278 18.50 3.49 17.42
N ASN A 279 18.83 3.52 16.13
CA ASN A 279 19.81 4.47 15.59
C ASN A 279 19.32 5.94 15.52
N ARG A 280 18.02 6.18 15.77
CA ARG A 280 17.47 7.55 15.79
C ARG A 280 17.64 8.25 17.15
N ASP A 281 17.84 7.49 18.22
CA ASP A 281 17.92 8.07 19.57
C ASP A 281 19.33 8.52 19.97
N SER A 282 20.36 8.11 19.25
CA SER A 282 21.75 8.33 19.68
C SER A 282 22.38 9.65 19.25
N GLY A 283 21.68 10.48 18.47
CA GLY A 283 22.26 11.72 17.92
C GLY A 283 21.43 13.00 18.04
N MET A 284 20.25 12.97 18.66
CA MET A 284 19.39 14.16 18.74
C MET A 284 19.32 14.72 20.16
N SER A 285 19.54 16.06 20.28
CA SER A 285 19.40 16.79 21.54
C SER A 285 17.97 16.69 22.10
N LEU A 286 17.84 16.76 23.43
CA LEU A 286 16.56 16.67 24.15
C LEU A 286 15.50 17.68 23.67
N GLU A 287 15.90 18.84 23.15
CA GLU A 287 15.00 19.87 22.62
C GLU A 287 14.32 19.49 21.30
N SER A 288 14.94 18.60 20.51
CA SER A 288 14.35 18.11 19.24
C SER A 288 13.31 17.02 19.45
N ARG A 289 13.23 16.42 20.65
CA ARG A 289 12.32 15.30 20.97
C ARG A 289 10.88 15.74 21.20
N ALA A 290 10.65 16.98 21.60
CA ALA A 290 9.33 17.46 22.04
C ALA A 290 8.32 17.76 20.92
N GLN A 291 8.72 17.78 19.65
CA GLN A 291 7.85 18.26 18.56
C GLN A 291 7.67 17.31 17.37
N ARG A 292 8.19 16.08 17.42
CA ARG A 292 7.98 15.11 16.34
C ARG A 292 7.30 13.86 16.86
N THR A 293 5.98 13.86 16.81
CA THR A 293 5.20 12.61 16.85
C THR A 293 5.49 11.83 15.56
N GLU A 294 6.62 11.11 15.55
CA GLU A 294 6.90 10.22 14.43
C GLU A 294 5.85 9.12 14.39
N PRO A 295 5.26 8.83 13.22
CA PRO A 295 4.38 7.70 13.11
C PRO A 295 5.11 6.43 13.57
N ARG A 296 4.52 5.73 14.52
CA ARG A 296 5.05 4.44 15.00
C ARG A 296 5.22 3.52 13.78
N PRO A 297 6.38 2.85 13.60
CA PRO A 297 6.54 1.89 12.53
C PRO A 297 5.48 0.78 12.66
N PRO A 298 5.04 0.16 11.55
CA PRO A 298 4.02 -0.87 11.57
C PRO A 298 4.45 -2.04 12.44
N ASP A 299 3.48 -2.69 13.07
CA ASP A 299 3.73 -3.87 13.89
C ASP A 299 4.11 -5.07 13.02
N LEU A 300 3.46 -5.17 11.86
CA LEU A 300 3.62 -6.20 10.84
C LEU A 300 3.76 -5.57 9.46
N THR A 301 4.57 -6.15 8.60
CA THR A 301 4.58 -5.91 7.15
C THR A 301 4.07 -7.17 6.47
N ILE A 302 2.97 -7.07 5.72
CA ILE A 302 2.43 -8.17 4.91
C ILE A 302 3.12 -8.11 3.55
N GLY A 303 3.92 -9.13 3.26
CA GLY A 303 4.69 -9.26 2.03
C GLY A 303 4.03 -10.14 0.98
N MET A 304 4.73 -10.31 -0.13
CA MET A 304 4.24 -11.02 -1.31
C MET A 304 4.05 -12.53 -1.07
N ASP A 305 4.70 -13.13 -0.09
CA ASP A 305 4.44 -14.52 0.32
C ASP A 305 2.98 -14.77 0.75
N LEU A 306 2.27 -13.74 1.19
CA LEU A 306 0.84 -13.78 1.47
C LEU A 306 0.03 -13.05 0.39
N LEU A 307 0.47 -11.88 -0.05
CA LEU A 307 -0.28 -11.03 -0.97
C LEU A 307 -0.52 -11.67 -2.34
N HIS A 308 0.44 -12.46 -2.86
CA HIS A 308 0.29 -13.10 -4.17
C HIS A 308 -0.91 -14.06 -4.27
N GLN A 309 -1.43 -14.49 -3.12
CA GLN A 309 -2.60 -15.36 -3.02
C GLN A 309 -3.94 -14.59 -2.98
N LEU A 310 -3.88 -13.26 -3.11
CA LEU A 310 -5.02 -12.38 -3.00
C LEU A 310 -5.31 -11.64 -4.31
N HIS A 311 -6.54 -11.18 -4.43
CA HIS A 311 -6.94 -10.12 -5.34
C HIS A 311 -7.27 -8.92 -4.47
N VAL A 312 -6.56 -7.81 -4.65
CA VAL A 312 -6.62 -6.65 -3.77
C VAL A 312 -6.99 -5.41 -4.56
N TYR A 313 -8.15 -4.84 -4.28
CA TYR A 313 -8.54 -3.55 -4.82
C TYR A 313 -8.40 -2.46 -3.75
N ILE A 314 -7.62 -1.44 -4.05
CA ILE A 314 -7.32 -0.30 -3.16
C ILE A 314 -8.21 0.86 -3.57
N ALA A 315 -9.32 1.06 -2.86
CA ALA A 315 -10.20 2.22 -3.05
C ALA A 315 -9.69 3.39 -2.21
N SER A 316 -8.80 4.19 -2.79
CA SER A 316 -8.08 5.26 -2.08
C SER A 316 -9.04 6.34 -1.55
N GLY A 317 -10.04 6.72 -2.36
CA GLY A 317 -11.07 7.71 -1.98
C GLY A 317 -11.98 7.22 -0.86
N GLU A 318 -12.31 5.93 -0.83
CA GLU A 318 -13.12 5.31 0.23
C GLU A 318 -12.32 4.98 1.49
N LYS A 319 -11.00 4.97 1.41
CA LYS A 319 -10.09 4.44 2.45
C LYS A 319 -10.41 3.01 2.82
N LYS A 320 -10.54 2.15 1.81
CA LYS A 320 -10.85 0.73 1.96
C LYS A 320 -10.03 -0.14 1.03
N LEU A 321 -9.76 -1.36 1.47
CA LEU A 321 -9.37 -2.48 0.60
C LEU A 321 -10.56 -3.40 0.42
N TYR A 322 -10.73 -3.88 -0.80
CA TYR A 322 -11.64 -4.97 -1.14
C TYR A 322 -10.80 -6.17 -1.54
N VAL A 323 -10.95 -7.27 -0.82
CA VAL A 323 -10.03 -8.41 -0.93
C VAL A 323 -10.79 -9.71 -1.15
N THR A 324 -10.31 -10.52 -2.08
CA THR A 324 -10.71 -11.91 -2.29
C THR A 324 -9.48 -12.79 -2.45
N ALA A 325 -9.66 -14.11 -2.49
CA ALA A 325 -8.59 -15.00 -2.91
C ALA A 325 -8.23 -14.73 -4.39
N ALA A 326 -6.95 -14.87 -4.73
CA ALA A 326 -6.47 -14.76 -6.10
C ALA A 326 -6.89 -15.96 -6.95
N GLY A 327 -7.47 -15.68 -8.13
CA GLY A 327 -7.72 -16.67 -9.15
C GLY A 327 -8.80 -17.70 -8.85
N THR A 328 -9.02 -18.58 -9.83
CA THR A 328 -10.01 -19.69 -9.79
C THR A 328 -9.42 -21.00 -9.29
N GLY A 329 -8.19 -20.99 -8.78
CA GLY A 329 -7.56 -22.16 -8.17
C GLY A 329 -8.12 -22.39 -6.78
N GLU A 330 -8.70 -23.54 -6.51
CA GLU A 330 -9.07 -24.01 -5.17
C GLU A 330 -7.81 -24.18 -4.32
N THR A 331 -7.27 -23.07 -3.85
CA THR A 331 -6.29 -23.14 -2.77
C THR A 331 -7.11 -23.16 -1.48
N GLU A 332 -7.17 -24.30 -0.80
CA GLU A 332 -7.85 -24.51 0.49
C GLU A 332 -7.37 -23.57 1.63
N VAL A 333 -6.57 -22.59 1.31
CA VAL A 333 -5.93 -21.70 2.27
C VAL A 333 -6.87 -20.58 2.75
N PHE A 334 -7.90 -20.23 1.97
CA PHE A 334 -8.80 -19.15 2.33
C PHE A 334 -10.26 -19.63 2.45
N LYS A 335 -10.76 -19.73 3.67
CA LYS A 335 -12.19 -19.76 3.94
C LYS A 335 -12.61 -18.34 4.29
N ALA A 336 -13.28 -17.66 3.35
CA ALA A 336 -13.97 -16.43 3.69
C ALA A 336 -15.08 -16.77 4.72
N VAL A 337 -14.94 -16.28 5.94
CA VAL A 337 -16.01 -16.34 6.93
C VAL A 337 -16.95 -15.19 6.62
N VAL A 338 -18.09 -15.50 6.03
CA VAL A 338 -19.16 -14.54 5.76
C VAL A 338 -19.76 -14.08 7.08
N ALA A 339 -19.53 -12.84 7.45
CA ALA A 339 -20.39 -12.21 8.44
C ALA A 339 -21.78 -12.01 7.80
N PRO A 340 -22.89 -12.42 8.45
CA PRO A 340 -24.20 -12.18 7.90
C PRO A 340 -24.43 -10.68 7.81
N ALA A 341 -24.86 -10.22 6.62
CA ALA A 341 -25.31 -8.85 6.42
C ALA A 341 -26.42 -8.57 7.44
N GLY A 342 -26.15 -7.68 8.37
CA GLY A 342 -27.17 -7.21 9.32
C GLY A 342 -28.33 -6.56 8.56
N ARG A 343 -29.53 -7.03 8.82
CA ARG A 343 -30.81 -6.46 8.36
C ARG A 343 -31.04 -5.11 9.02
#